data_e1a6cd1a006764007e921fefb205787e
#
_entry.id   e1a6cd1a006764007e921fefb205787e
#
_cell.length_a   1.000
_cell.length_b   1.000
_cell.length_c   1.000
_cell.angle_alpha   90.00
_cell.angle_beta   90.00
_cell.angle_gamma   90.00
#
_symmetry.space_group_name_H-M   'P 1'
#
loop_
_entity.id
_entity.type
_entity.pdbx_description
1 polymer ?
#
loop_
_entity_poly.entity_id
_entity_poly.type
_entity_poly.pdbx_seq_one_letter_code
_entity_poly.pdbx_strand_id
1 'polypeptide(L)'
;MEQTKKVIAEVFNEIADGIISGSFEKRVKIGLTTFGSEHGALEMAKAAALAKSKYGDFDIVLIGPKVEGDFEVVEVADAEEGHKKMVELLDSRVIDGCVTQHFDFPIGVSTVGRLITPGLGKELIIATTTGTTATHRVEGMIKNTINGIAVAKACGVKEPKVGILNVDGARGVERALKELQGRGYNITFGESLRADGGSVMRGNDLLAGTPDVMVCDSLTGNLIVKIFASFTTGGNYETVGYGYGPGVGEGYDKIVNIVSRASGAPLICEALKYCAISAKNNLVQLANDEYKSANAAGLKEIIGKILEKDKPAASVEEVKIPPKKVVTYGIPGIDILELENACKVLWKEGIYSESGMGCTGPIVLVSEEESENAVNLLIKNGFK
;
A
#
# COMPACT_ATOMS: atom_id res chain seq x y z
N MET A 1 -0.36 41.80 0.77
CA MET A 1 -1.62 42.14 0.08
C MET A 1 -2.02 41.14 -1.00
N GLU A 2 -1.12 40.67 -1.86
CA GLU A 2 -1.44 39.71 -2.93
C GLU A 2 -1.76 38.31 -2.38
N GLN A 3 -1.00 37.86 -1.38
CA GLN A 3 -1.23 36.58 -0.69
C GLN A 3 -2.57 36.55 0.06
N THR A 4 -2.95 37.69 0.69
CA THR A 4 -4.25 37.80 1.38
C THR A 4 -5.41 37.76 0.39
N LYS A 5 -5.28 38.40 -0.79
CA LYS A 5 -6.29 38.36 -1.85
C LYS A 5 -6.46 36.93 -2.41
N LYS A 6 -5.35 36.18 -2.54
CA LYS A 6 -5.38 34.79 -3.02
C LYS A 6 -6.13 33.89 -2.04
N VAL A 7 -5.85 33.99 -0.74
CA VAL A 7 -6.55 33.24 0.32
C VAL A 7 -8.04 33.58 0.34
N ILE A 8 -8.38 34.86 0.21
CA ILE A 8 -9.80 35.29 0.17
C ILE A 8 -10.50 34.70 -1.06
N ALA A 9 -9.85 34.70 -2.22
CA ALA A 9 -10.42 34.11 -3.45
C ALA A 9 -10.60 32.60 -3.30
N GLU A 10 -9.66 31.89 -2.70
CA GLU A 10 -9.75 30.46 -2.41
C GLU A 10 -10.96 30.16 -1.50
N VAL A 11 -11.13 30.89 -0.41
CA VAL A 11 -12.28 30.75 0.51
C VAL A 11 -13.63 31.02 -0.18
N PHE A 12 -13.71 32.04 -1.03
CA PHE A 12 -14.93 32.31 -1.79
C PHE A 12 -15.26 31.21 -2.80
N ASN A 13 -14.25 30.65 -3.45
CA ASN A 13 -14.43 29.51 -4.35
C ASN A 13 -14.90 28.26 -3.58
N GLU A 14 -14.29 27.96 -2.43
CA GLU A 14 -14.72 26.84 -1.57
C GLU A 14 -16.19 27.00 -1.12
N ILE A 15 -16.60 28.21 -0.77
CA ILE A 15 -18.01 28.49 -0.41
C ILE A 15 -18.95 28.30 -1.61
N ALA A 16 -18.56 28.79 -2.78
CA ALA A 16 -19.35 28.64 -4.01
C ALA A 16 -19.48 27.16 -4.41
N ASP A 17 -18.39 26.40 -4.36
CA ASP A 17 -18.39 24.96 -4.62
C ASP A 17 -19.23 24.20 -3.58
N GLY A 18 -19.15 24.58 -2.30
CA GLY A 18 -19.98 24.04 -1.23
C GLY A 18 -21.49 24.26 -1.47
N ILE A 19 -21.84 25.44 -1.96
CA ILE A 19 -23.25 25.76 -2.31
C ILE A 19 -23.71 24.95 -3.53
N ILE A 20 -22.87 24.82 -4.55
CA ILE A 20 -23.19 24.10 -5.79
C ILE A 20 -23.28 22.60 -5.55
N SER A 21 -22.35 22.03 -4.78
CA SER A 21 -22.30 20.60 -4.48
C SER A 21 -23.18 20.16 -3.32
N GLY A 22 -23.68 21.09 -2.52
CA GLY A 22 -24.41 20.82 -1.27
C GLY A 22 -23.50 20.28 -0.14
N SER A 23 -22.17 20.35 -0.29
CA SER A 23 -21.19 19.92 0.69
C SER A 23 -20.14 21.00 0.90
N PHE A 24 -19.91 21.38 2.15
CA PHE A 24 -18.86 22.33 2.56
C PHE A 24 -17.57 21.62 3.01
N GLU A 25 -17.45 20.33 2.73
CA GLU A 25 -16.22 19.59 3.01
C GLU A 25 -15.16 19.90 1.95
N LYS A 26 -13.90 20.03 2.38
CA LYS A 26 -12.77 20.24 1.49
C LYS A 26 -12.74 19.12 0.43
N ARG A 27 -12.82 19.46 -0.85
CA ARG A 27 -12.64 18.53 -1.95
C ARG A 27 -11.18 18.08 -1.98
N VAL A 28 -10.97 16.78 -1.95
CA VAL A 28 -9.64 16.22 -2.12
C VAL A 28 -9.31 16.10 -3.61
N LYS A 29 -8.06 16.28 -3.97
CA LYS A 29 -7.56 16.17 -5.35
C LYS A 29 -6.72 14.91 -5.48
N ILE A 30 -7.09 14.03 -6.39
CA ILE A 30 -6.47 12.72 -6.59
C ILE A 30 -5.76 12.66 -7.92
N GLY A 31 -4.46 12.32 -7.89
CA GLY A 31 -3.67 12.05 -9.08
C GLY A 31 -3.99 10.67 -9.66
N LEU A 32 -3.88 10.53 -10.98
CA LEU A 32 -3.94 9.26 -11.68
C LEU A 32 -2.81 9.22 -12.71
N THR A 33 -1.81 8.35 -12.50
CA THR A 33 -0.78 8.14 -13.52
C THR A 33 -1.35 7.32 -14.67
N THR A 34 -1.06 7.72 -15.92
CA THR A 34 -1.67 7.09 -17.11
C THR A 34 -0.71 6.18 -17.87
N PHE A 35 0.54 6.08 -17.44
CA PHE A 35 1.53 5.12 -17.95
C PHE A 35 1.45 3.78 -17.22
N GLY A 36 1.86 2.71 -17.91
CA GLY A 36 2.01 1.36 -17.33
C GLY A 36 0.79 0.47 -17.47
N SER A 37 -0.36 0.97 -17.89
CA SER A 37 -1.56 0.14 -18.14
C SER A 37 -1.38 -0.72 -19.40
N GLU A 38 -1.74 -2.01 -19.30
CA GLU A 38 -1.80 -2.91 -20.46
C GLU A 38 -2.90 -2.51 -21.48
N HIS A 39 -3.87 -1.72 -21.02
CA HIS A 39 -4.99 -1.22 -21.81
C HIS A 39 -4.78 0.21 -22.33
N GLY A 40 -3.63 0.81 -22.01
CA GLY A 40 -3.21 2.12 -22.49
C GLY A 40 -3.83 3.32 -21.75
N ALA A 41 -3.33 4.52 -22.08
CA ALA A 41 -3.72 5.77 -21.42
C ALA A 41 -5.20 6.14 -21.61
N LEU A 42 -5.81 5.72 -22.73
CA LEU A 42 -7.24 5.94 -22.96
C LEU A 42 -8.14 5.22 -21.96
N GLU A 43 -7.74 4.03 -21.51
CA GLU A 43 -8.49 3.30 -20.49
C GLU A 43 -8.42 4.03 -19.14
N MET A 44 -7.27 4.63 -18.82
CA MET A 44 -7.09 5.47 -17.64
C MET A 44 -7.98 6.72 -17.70
N ALA A 45 -8.05 7.37 -18.87
CA ALA A 45 -8.93 8.53 -19.08
C ALA A 45 -10.42 8.15 -18.96
N LYS A 46 -10.83 6.99 -19.48
CA LYS A 46 -12.19 6.46 -19.29
C LYS A 46 -12.51 6.23 -17.81
N ALA A 47 -11.56 5.69 -17.03
CA ALA A 47 -11.72 5.50 -15.59
C ALA A 47 -11.93 6.84 -14.87
N ALA A 48 -11.15 7.86 -15.21
CA ALA A 48 -11.30 9.19 -14.64
C ALA A 48 -12.65 9.81 -15.00
N ALA A 49 -13.11 9.69 -16.27
CA ALA A 49 -14.42 10.15 -16.71
C ALA A 49 -15.56 9.44 -15.97
N LEU A 50 -15.43 8.12 -15.78
CA LEU A 50 -16.40 7.33 -15.04
C LEU A 50 -16.45 7.77 -13.57
N ALA A 51 -15.31 8.00 -12.94
CA ALA A 51 -15.23 8.45 -11.55
C ALA A 51 -15.83 9.85 -11.37
N LYS A 52 -15.53 10.79 -12.28
CA LYS A 52 -16.11 12.14 -12.31
C LYS A 52 -17.63 12.08 -12.44
N SER A 53 -18.15 11.22 -13.32
CA SER A 53 -19.59 11.03 -13.53
C SER A 53 -20.29 10.36 -12.36
N LYS A 54 -19.65 9.35 -11.75
CA LYS A 54 -20.28 8.52 -10.71
C LYS A 54 -20.28 9.19 -9.34
N TYR A 55 -19.19 9.87 -8.99
CA TYR A 55 -18.98 10.38 -7.63
C TYR A 55 -19.04 11.89 -7.54
N GLY A 56 -18.26 12.61 -8.34
CA GLY A 56 -18.28 14.08 -8.37
C GLY A 56 -17.86 14.80 -7.08
N ASP A 57 -17.42 14.08 -6.04
CA ASP A 57 -17.08 14.61 -4.70
C ASP A 57 -15.58 14.77 -4.46
N PHE A 58 -14.74 14.57 -5.48
CA PHE A 58 -13.30 14.80 -5.50
C PHE A 58 -12.84 15.22 -6.90
N ASP A 59 -11.68 15.85 -6.96
CA ASP A 59 -11.08 16.29 -8.21
C ASP A 59 -10.01 15.29 -8.68
N ILE A 60 -9.82 15.20 -10.00
CA ILE A 60 -8.88 14.24 -10.61
C ILE A 60 -7.88 15.02 -11.47
N VAL A 61 -6.58 14.70 -11.26
CA VAL A 61 -5.46 15.18 -12.06
C VAL A 61 -4.83 14.00 -12.77
N LEU A 62 -4.79 14.03 -14.09
CA LEU A 62 -4.08 13.00 -14.87
C LEU A 62 -2.60 13.37 -14.95
N ILE A 63 -1.73 12.38 -14.75
CA ILE A 63 -0.26 12.54 -14.83
C ILE A 63 0.20 11.63 -15.96
N GLY A 64 0.53 12.20 -17.11
CA GLY A 64 0.86 11.42 -18.32
C GLY A 64 0.75 12.20 -19.59
N PRO A 65 0.62 11.54 -20.76
CA PRO A 65 0.41 12.21 -22.03
C PRO A 65 -0.93 12.93 -22.03
N LYS A 66 -1.01 13.97 -22.85
CA LYS A 66 -2.26 14.70 -23.08
C LYS A 66 -3.35 13.75 -23.60
N VAL A 67 -4.50 13.80 -22.98
CA VAL A 67 -5.70 13.06 -23.37
C VAL A 67 -6.82 14.04 -23.69
N GLU A 68 -7.73 13.66 -24.59
CA GLU A 68 -8.94 14.44 -24.88
C GLU A 68 -9.91 14.34 -23.69
N GLY A 69 -10.49 15.46 -23.32
CA GLY A 69 -11.48 15.55 -22.22
C GLY A 69 -11.27 16.79 -21.35
N ASP A 70 -12.22 17.01 -20.46
CA ASP A 70 -12.21 18.10 -19.46
C ASP A 70 -11.51 17.61 -18.17
N PHE A 71 -10.17 17.46 -18.24
CA PHE A 71 -9.31 17.06 -17.14
C PHE A 71 -8.14 18.02 -16.97
N GLU A 72 -7.76 18.25 -15.72
CA GLU A 72 -6.44 18.81 -15.42
C GLU A 72 -5.38 17.75 -15.76
N VAL A 73 -4.44 18.07 -16.65
CA VAL A 73 -3.40 17.15 -17.07
C VAL A 73 -2.03 17.75 -16.74
N VAL A 74 -1.24 17.01 -16.01
CA VAL A 74 0.19 17.26 -15.83
C VAL A 74 0.93 16.44 -16.87
N GLU A 75 1.34 17.11 -17.96
CA GLU A 75 2.01 16.46 -19.08
C GLU A 75 3.42 16.03 -18.69
N VAL A 76 3.75 14.77 -18.94
CA VAL A 76 5.06 14.15 -18.72
C VAL A 76 5.37 13.21 -19.89
N ALA A 77 6.66 13.04 -20.20
CA ALA A 77 7.09 12.34 -21.39
C ALA A 77 7.04 10.82 -21.27
N ASP A 78 7.31 10.31 -20.05
CA ASP A 78 7.40 8.87 -19.79
C ASP A 78 6.98 8.50 -18.36
N ALA A 79 7.04 7.21 -18.04
CA ALA A 79 6.64 6.69 -16.75
C ALA A 79 7.58 7.13 -15.60
N GLU A 80 8.86 7.31 -15.87
CA GLU A 80 9.85 7.72 -14.86
C GLU A 80 9.62 9.18 -14.45
N GLU A 81 9.45 10.07 -15.43
CA GLU A 81 9.08 11.45 -15.18
C GLU A 81 7.72 11.53 -14.47
N GLY A 82 6.76 10.69 -14.87
CA GLY A 82 5.45 10.60 -14.25
C GLY A 82 5.52 10.24 -12.77
N HIS A 83 6.37 9.29 -12.38
CA HIS A 83 6.57 8.93 -10.98
C HIS A 83 7.26 10.05 -10.17
N LYS A 84 8.29 10.69 -10.74
CA LYS A 84 8.94 11.85 -10.10
C LYS A 84 7.94 12.98 -9.86
N LYS A 85 7.14 13.28 -10.89
CA LYS A 85 6.13 14.33 -10.81
C LYS A 85 5.00 14.01 -9.84
N MET A 86 4.56 12.75 -9.78
CA MET A 86 3.60 12.29 -8.79
C MET A 86 4.08 12.54 -7.36
N VAL A 87 5.35 12.18 -7.06
CA VAL A 87 5.93 12.39 -5.73
C VAL A 87 6.04 13.89 -5.41
N GLU A 88 6.48 14.71 -6.37
CA GLU A 88 6.56 16.16 -6.21
C GLU A 88 5.19 16.79 -5.90
N LEU A 89 4.13 16.34 -6.59
CA LEU A 89 2.76 16.83 -6.38
C LEU A 89 2.21 16.40 -5.01
N LEU A 90 2.54 15.19 -4.55
CA LEU A 90 2.18 14.71 -3.21
C LEU A 90 2.93 15.49 -2.11
N ASP A 91 4.24 15.70 -2.27
CA ASP A 91 5.07 16.41 -1.30
C ASP A 91 4.68 17.90 -1.17
N SER A 92 4.32 18.52 -2.30
CA SER A 92 3.82 19.90 -2.34
C SER A 92 2.34 20.04 -1.97
N ARG A 93 1.64 18.91 -1.70
CA ARG A 93 0.20 18.86 -1.38
C ARG A 93 -0.69 19.48 -2.47
N VAL A 94 -0.25 19.44 -3.70
CA VAL A 94 -1.08 19.80 -4.87
C VAL A 94 -2.12 18.71 -5.11
N ILE A 95 -1.75 17.45 -4.84
CA ILE A 95 -2.68 16.32 -4.78
C ILE A 95 -2.64 15.70 -3.37
N ASP A 96 -3.78 15.23 -2.88
CA ASP A 96 -3.93 14.62 -1.56
C ASP A 96 -3.66 13.11 -1.57
N GLY A 97 -3.66 12.49 -2.73
CA GLY A 97 -3.35 11.09 -2.97
C GLY A 97 -3.18 10.81 -4.45
N CYS A 98 -2.68 9.63 -4.81
CA CYS A 98 -2.51 9.22 -6.20
C CYS A 98 -2.84 7.74 -6.40
N VAL A 99 -3.42 7.41 -7.55
CA VAL A 99 -3.59 6.04 -8.05
C VAL A 99 -2.57 5.79 -9.15
N THR A 100 -1.81 4.71 -9.03
CA THR A 100 -0.77 4.34 -10.00
C THR A 100 -0.68 2.82 -10.16
N GLN A 101 -0.11 2.36 -11.26
CA GLN A 101 0.10 0.93 -11.53
C GLN A 101 1.37 0.39 -10.86
N HIS A 102 2.25 1.28 -10.47
CA HIS A 102 3.52 0.92 -9.84
C HIS A 102 4.04 2.04 -8.94
N PHE A 103 4.61 1.65 -7.81
CA PHE A 103 5.35 2.53 -6.92
C PHE A 103 6.30 1.71 -6.05
N ASP A 104 7.54 2.18 -5.91
CA ASP A 104 8.55 1.54 -5.07
C ASP A 104 8.36 1.97 -3.61
N PHE A 105 7.58 1.19 -2.87
CA PHE A 105 7.41 1.42 -1.44
C PHE A 105 8.67 1.02 -0.66
N PRO A 106 9.06 1.79 0.36
CA PRO A 106 10.12 1.36 1.27
C PRO A 106 9.71 0.12 2.05
N ILE A 107 10.69 -0.66 2.52
CA ILE A 107 10.43 -1.74 3.48
C ILE A 107 9.80 -1.13 4.74
N GLY A 108 8.76 -1.77 5.24
CA GLY A 108 7.89 -1.24 6.29
C GLY A 108 6.53 -0.79 5.80
N VAL A 109 6.37 -0.64 4.48
CA VAL A 109 5.11 -0.21 3.84
C VAL A 109 4.55 -1.32 2.96
N SER A 110 3.28 -1.60 3.11
CA SER A 110 2.54 -2.53 2.26
C SER A 110 1.18 -1.98 1.91
N THR A 111 0.61 -2.42 0.79
CA THR A 111 -0.70 -1.96 0.36
C THR A 111 -1.82 -2.77 0.99
N VAL A 112 -2.89 -2.10 1.34
CA VAL A 112 -4.09 -2.70 1.93
C VAL A 112 -5.22 -2.65 0.91
N GLY A 113 -5.57 -3.80 0.36
CA GLY A 113 -6.59 -3.92 -0.69
C GLY A 113 -8.00 -3.86 -0.12
N ARG A 114 -8.94 -3.47 -0.98
CA ARG A 114 -10.37 -3.55 -0.70
C ARG A 114 -11.02 -4.29 -1.86
N LEU A 115 -11.64 -5.41 -1.56
CA LEU A 115 -12.22 -6.29 -2.56
C LEU A 115 -13.73 -6.47 -2.34
N ILE A 116 -14.37 -7.03 -3.34
CA ILE A 116 -15.77 -7.49 -3.28
C ILE A 116 -15.75 -9.02 -3.31
N THR A 117 -16.39 -9.67 -2.34
CA THR A 117 -16.45 -11.13 -2.29
C THR A 117 -17.35 -11.67 -3.40
N PRO A 118 -16.92 -12.69 -4.17
CA PRO A 118 -17.66 -13.15 -5.36
C PRO A 118 -19.07 -13.68 -5.06
N GLY A 119 -19.24 -14.34 -3.91
CA GLY A 119 -20.51 -14.99 -3.57
C GLY A 119 -21.58 -14.05 -3.02
N LEU A 120 -21.18 -13.16 -2.11
CA LEU A 120 -22.12 -12.32 -1.36
C LEU A 120 -22.05 -10.83 -1.71
N GLY A 121 -21.09 -10.42 -2.55
CA GLY A 121 -20.91 -9.02 -2.90
C GLY A 121 -20.52 -8.14 -1.70
N LYS A 122 -19.95 -8.72 -0.65
CA LYS A 122 -19.50 -7.98 0.53
C LYS A 122 -18.15 -7.35 0.29
N GLU A 123 -17.97 -6.17 0.82
CA GLU A 123 -16.67 -5.52 0.92
C GLU A 123 -15.82 -6.19 1.98
N LEU A 124 -14.55 -6.41 1.67
CA LEU A 124 -13.57 -6.99 2.57
C LEU A 124 -12.22 -6.29 2.38
N ILE A 125 -11.58 -5.92 3.48
CA ILE A 125 -10.24 -5.36 3.48
C ILE A 125 -9.24 -6.50 3.59
N ILE A 126 -8.28 -6.56 2.65
CA ILE A 126 -7.17 -7.52 2.62
C ILE A 126 -5.89 -6.82 3.06
N ALA A 127 -5.34 -7.24 4.16
CA ALA A 127 -4.09 -6.75 4.71
C ALA A 127 -3.06 -7.91 4.74
N THR A 128 -2.17 -8.03 3.73
CA THR A 128 -1.80 -7.05 2.70
C THR A 128 -1.85 -7.64 1.29
N THR A 129 -1.61 -6.83 0.26
CA THR A 129 -1.72 -7.23 -1.17
C THR A 129 -0.43 -7.09 -1.96
N THR A 130 0.43 -6.11 -1.65
CA THR A 130 1.75 -5.91 -2.26
C THR A 130 2.63 -5.09 -1.32
N GLY A 131 3.91 -4.98 -1.62
CA GLY A 131 4.89 -4.39 -0.71
C GLY A 131 5.36 -5.37 0.37
N THR A 132 6.26 -4.90 1.23
CA THR A 132 6.90 -5.70 2.27
C THR A 132 6.90 -4.95 3.59
N THR A 133 5.98 -5.31 4.48
CA THR A 133 5.88 -4.69 5.80
C THR A 133 7.04 -5.07 6.72
N ALA A 134 7.54 -6.30 6.60
CA ALA A 134 8.73 -6.79 7.28
C ALA A 134 9.28 -8.01 6.53
N THR A 135 10.57 -8.30 6.72
CA THR A 135 11.22 -9.49 6.16
C THR A 135 10.76 -10.77 6.89
N HIS A 136 10.50 -10.68 8.18
CA HIS A 136 9.97 -11.80 8.95
C HIS A 136 8.45 -11.90 8.78
N ARG A 137 7.96 -13.05 8.31
CA ARG A 137 6.55 -13.25 7.93
C ARG A 137 5.55 -12.95 9.05
N VAL A 138 5.79 -13.46 10.26
CA VAL A 138 4.89 -13.25 11.41
C VAL A 138 4.89 -11.78 11.83
N GLU A 139 6.05 -11.14 11.88
CA GLU A 139 6.17 -9.70 12.11
C GLU A 139 5.37 -8.92 11.05
N GLY A 140 5.57 -9.25 9.76
CA GLY A 140 4.84 -8.63 8.66
C GLY A 140 3.33 -8.71 8.86
N MET A 141 2.81 -9.89 9.15
CA MET A 141 1.36 -10.09 9.35
C MET A 141 0.82 -9.37 10.60
N ILE A 142 1.60 -9.26 11.68
CA ILE A 142 1.21 -8.45 12.86
C ILE A 142 1.07 -6.98 12.46
N LYS A 143 2.05 -6.42 11.75
CA LYS A 143 2.01 -5.04 11.26
C LYS A 143 0.91 -4.84 10.20
N ASN A 144 0.69 -5.83 9.32
CA ASN A 144 -0.41 -5.82 8.35
C ASN A 144 -1.77 -5.70 9.06
N THR A 145 -1.93 -6.32 10.24
CA THR A 145 -3.15 -6.17 11.03
C THR A 145 -3.39 -4.71 11.41
N ILE A 146 -2.36 -4.02 11.88
CA ILE A 146 -2.43 -2.60 12.26
C ILE A 146 -2.77 -1.74 11.03
N ASN A 147 -2.09 -1.99 9.91
CA ASN A 147 -2.37 -1.31 8.64
C ASN A 147 -3.83 -1.53 8.19
N GLY A 148 -4.32 -2.77 8.27
CA GLY A 148 -5.70 -3.11 7.90
C GLY A 148 -6.74 -2.43 8.77
N ILE A 149 -6.51 -2.35 10.09
CA ILE A 149 -7.38 -1.64 11.04
C ILE A 149 -7.44 -0.15 10.69
N ALA A 150 -6.29 0.50 10.44
CA ALA A 150 -6.23 1.91 10.08
C ALA A 150 -7.03 2.19 8.79
N VAL A 151 -6.88 1.34 7.77
CA VAL A 151 -7.60 1.47 6.51
C VAL A 151 -9.11 1.22 6.69
N ALA A 152 -9.50 0.22 7.47
CA ALA A 152 -10.90 -0.05 7.76
C ALA A 152 -11.56 1.16 8.45
N LYS A 153 -10.88 1.79 9.40
CA LYS A 153 -11.32 3.01 10.07
C LYS A 153 -11.44 4.17 9.07
N ALA A 154 -10.47 4.34 8.17
CA ALA A 154 -10.55 5.33 7.10
C ALA A 154 -11.74 5.07 6.16
N CYS A 155 -12.13 3.81 5.96
CA CYS A 155 -13.34 3.43 5.21
C CYS A 155 -14.63 3.55 6.01
N GLY A 156 -14.60 4.04 7.26
CA GLY A 156 -15.78 4.30 8.08
C GLY A 156 -16.19 3.16 9.03
N VAL A 157 -15.40 2.08 9.10
CA VAL A 157 -15.64 0.97 10.04
C VAL A 157 -15.05 1.34 11.40
N LYS A 158 -15.89 1.70 12.37
CA LYS A 158 -15.42 2.21 13.68
C LYS A 158 -14.67 1.16 14.51
N GLU A 159 -15.16 -0.07 14.52
CA GLU A 159 -14.63 -1.21 15.27
C GLU A 159 -14.43 -2.41 14.33
N PRO A 160 -13.36 -2.40 13.49
CA PRO A 160 -13.17 -3.43 12.50
C PRO A 160 -12.89 -4.78 13.13
N LYS A 161 -13.64 -5.79 12.70
CA LYS A 161 -13.42 -7.19 13.09
C LYS A 161 -12.31 -7.79 12.26
N VAL A 162 -11.27 -8.25 12.93
CA VAL A 162 -10.07 -8.82 12.32
C VAL A 162 -10.14 -10.34 12.28
N GLY A 163 -9.91 -10.92 11.12
CA GLY A 163 -9.66 -12.34 10.90
C GLY A 163 -8.26 -12.56 10.34
N ILE A 164 -7.65 -13.68 10.69
CA ILE A 164 -6.31 -14.05 10.23
C ILE A 164 -6.47 -15.24 9.31
N LEU A 165 -6.10 -15.09 8.04
CA LEU A 165 -6.15 -16.22 7.11
C LEU A 165 -5.18 -17.31 7.56
N ASN A 166 -5.61 -18.60 7.52
CA ASN A 166 -4.83 -19.73 7.97
C ASN A 166 -3.69 -20.08 6.99
N VAL A 167 -2.74 -19.18 6.90
CA VAL A 167 -1.45 -19.36 6.22
C VAL A 167 -0.35 -19.66 7.24
N ASP A 168 0.84 -20.02 6.78
CA ASP A 168 1.97 -20.23 7.68
C ASP A 168 2.22 -19.04 8.59
N GLY A 169 2.44 -19.31 9.86
CA GLY A 169 2.61 -18.28 10.90
C GLY A 169 1.32 -17.73 11.51
N ALA A 170 0.12 -18.04 10.95
CA ALA A 170 -1.16 -17.48 11.43
C ALA A 170 -1.40 -17.67 12.94
N ARG A 171 -1.01 -18.82 13.50
CA ARG A 171 -1.14 -19.06 14.94
C ARG A 171 -0.15 -18.24 15.78
N GLY A 172 1.03 -17.96 15.25
CA GLY A 172 2.00 -17.04 15.86
C GLY A 172 1.45 -15.61 15.89
N VAL A 173 0.88 -15.17 14.78
CA VAL A 173 0.21 -13.86 14.65
C VAL A 173 -0.96 -13.76 15.64
N GLU A 174 -1.83 -14.77 15.70
CA GLU A 174 -2.97 -14.80 16.65
C GLU A 174 -2.50 -14.61 18.08
N ARG A 175 -1.47 -15.36 18.53
CA ARG A 175 -0.92 -15.25 19.89
C ARG A 175 -0.38 -13.85 20.17
N ALA A 176 0.39 -13.29 19.24
CA ALA A 176 0.96 -11.96 19.39
C ALA A 176 -0.11 -10.86 19.46
N LEU A 177 -1.13 -10.94 18.63
CA LEU A 177 -2.23 -9.97 18.62
C LEU A 177 -3.10 -10.08 19.88
N LYS A 178 -3.32 -11.30 20.41
CA LYS A 178 -4.01 -11.51 21.69
C LYS A 178 -3.18 -10.98 22.88
N GLU A 179 -1.85 -11.11 22.81
CA GLU A 179 -0.95 -10.49 23.81
C GLU A 179 -1.03 -8.96 23.76
N LEU A 180 -1.02 -8.36 22.56
CA LEU A 180 -1.22 -6.91 22.38
C LEU A 180 -2.58 -6.46 22.93
N GLN A 181 -3.66 -7.20 22.62
CA GLN A 181 -5.00 -6.93 23.17
C GLN A 181 -5.00 -6.97 24.71
N GLY A 182 -4.40 -7.99 25.30
CA GLY A 182 -4.27 -8.13 26.75
C GLY A 182 -3.44 -7.00 27.40
N ARG A 183 -2.59 -6.34 26.64
CA ARG A 183 -1.81 -5.17 27.07
C ARG A 183 -2.49 -3.83 26.78
N GLY A 184 -3.73 -3.84 26.26
CA GLY A 184 -4.56 -2.65 26.08
C GLY A 184 -4.60 -2.10 24.63
N TYR A 185 -4.04 -2.78 23.63
CA TYR A 185 -4.29 -2.43 22.24
C TYR A 185 -5.72 -2.79 21.85
N ASN A 186 -6.47 -1.82 21.34
CA ASN A 186 -7.88 -2.02 20.97
C ASN A 186 -8.00 -2.77 19.64
N ILE A 187 -8.16 -4.07 19.70
CA ILE A 187 -8.43 -4.95 18.57
C ILE A 187 -9.65 -5.82 18.83
N THR A 188 -10.55 -5.90 17.87
CA THR A 188 -11.72 -6.80 17.90
C THR A 188 -11.50 -7.94 16.90
N PHE A 189 -11.56 -9.17 17.38
CA PHE A 189 -11.46 -10.34 16.50
C PHE A 189 -12.84 -10.73 15.96
N GLY A 190 -12.86 -11.09 14.66
CA GLY A 190 -14.01 -11.74 14.04
C GLY A 190 -14.08 -13.22 14.41
N GLU A 191 -15.26 -13.79 14.31
CA GLU A 191 -15.51 -15.23 14.52
C GLU A 191 -15.64 -15.94 13.18
N SER A 192 -14.87 -17.04 13.01
CA SER A 192 -14.97 -17.92 11.83
C SER A 192 -16.33 -18.59 11.76
N LEU A 193 -16.78 -18.90 10.53
CA LEU A 193 -17.98 -19.72 10.28
C LEU A 193 -17.85 -21.17 10.73
N ARG A 194 -16.67 -21.60 11.19
CA ARG A 194 -16.46 -22.93 11.74
C ARG A 194 -17.18 -23.08 13.07
N ALA A 195 -17.53 -24.34 13.42
CA ALA A 195 -18.22 -24.65 14.66
C ALA A 195 -17.43 -24.24 15.95
N ASP A 196 -16.09 -24.19 15.85
CA ASP A 196 -15.21 -23.77 16.94
C ASP A 196 -15.01 -22.24 17.04
N GLY A 197 -15.56 -21.47 16.08
CA GLY A 197 -15.32 -20.05 15.97
C GLY A 197 -13.83 -19.73 15.76
N GLY A 198 -13.35 -18.72 16.43
CA GLY A 198 -11.93 -18.34 16.43
C GLY A 198 -11.55 -17.39 15.32
N SER A 199 -10.42 -16.70 15.53
CA SER A 199 -9.95 -15.61 14.66
C SER A 199 -9.08 -16.09 13.49
N VAL A 200 -8.59 -17.34 13.52
CA VAL A 200 -7.88 -17.95 12.40
C VAL A 200 -8.88 -18.56 11.44
N MET A 201 -8.98 -17.99 10.24
CA MET A 201 -10.05 -18.18 9.28
C MET A 201 -9.59 -18.96 8.04
N ARG A 202 -10.51 -19.56 7.32
CA ARG A 202 -10.26 -20.35 6.11
C ARG A 202 -10.88 -19.69 4.87
N GLY A 203 -10.71 -20.33 3.71
CA GLY A 203 -11.24 -19.85 2.45
C GLY A 203 -12.75 -19.58 2.46
N ASN A 204 -13.56 -20.36 3.20
CA ASN A 204 -15.00 -20.10 3.32
C ASN A 204 -15.30 -18.77 4.01
N ASP A 205 -14.52 -18.42 5.04
CA ASP A 205 -14.64 -17.12 5.73
C ASP A 205 -14.28 -15.96 4.79
N LEU A 206 -13.24 -16.15 3.96
CA LEU A 206 -12.84 -15.21 2.93
C LEU A 206 -13.96 -15.00 1.90
N LEU A 207 -14.53 -16.09 1.37
CA LEU A 207 -15.59 -16.02 0.36
C LEU A 207 -16.89 -15.41 0.92
N ALA A 208 -17.17 -15.64 2.18
CA ALA A 208 -18.32 -15.06 2.87
C ALA A 208 -18.12 -13.62 3.34
N GLY A 209 -16.87 -13.12 3.31
CA GLY A 209 -16.53 -11.81 3.89
C GLY A 209 -16.90 -11.77 5.38
N THR A 210 -16.44 -12.77 6.15
CA THR A 210 -16.80 -12.92 7.56
C THR A 210 -16.22 -11.79 8.42
N PRO A 211 -14.90 -11.43 8.33
CA PRO A 211 -14.36 -10.30 9.03
C PRO A 211 -14.45 -9.01 8.17
N ASP A 212 -14.21 -7.87 8.78
CA ASP A 212 -14.02 -6.60 8.05
C ASP A 212 -12.60 -6.51 7.47
N VAL A 213 -11.62 -7.06 8.20
CA VAL A 213 -10.20 -7.10 7.80
C VAL A 213 -9.73 -8.55 7.83
N MET A 214 -9.31 -9.08 6.68
CA MET A 214 -8.63 -10.37 6.56
C MET A 214 -7.13 -10.14 6.45
N VAL A 215 -6.38 -10.66 7.41
CA VAL A 215 -4.92 -10.54 7.47
C VAL A 215 -4.26 -11.73 6.78
N CYS A 216 -3.30 -11.46 5.92
CA CYS A 216 -2.50 -12.48 5.24
C CYS A 216 -1.11 -11.92 4.87
N ASP A 217 -0.27 -12.76 4.31
CA ASP A 217 0.97 -12.32 3.65
C ASP A 217 0.68 -11.66 2.29
N SER A 218 1.67 -10.91 1.77
CA SER A 218 1.49 -10.12 0.54
C SER A 218 1.25 -10.98 -0.71
N LEU A 219 1.88 -12.14 -0.83
CA LEU A 219 1.69 -13.01 -1.99
C LEU A 219 0.26 -13.58 -2.01
N THR A 220 -0.20 -14.07 -0.87
CA THR A 220 -1.56 -14.61 -0.73
C THR A 220 -2.60 -13.52 -1.02
N GLY A 221 -2.43 -12.33 -0.45
CA GLY A 221 -3.35 -11.22 -0.67
C GLY A 221 -3.33 -10.71 -2.11
N ASN A 222 -2.17 -10.67 -2.76
CA ASN A 222 -2.05 -10.32 -4.18
C ASN A 222 -2.86 -11.26 -5.06
N LEU A 223 -2.71 -12.57 -4.86
CA LEU A 223 -3.44 -13.58 -5.63
C LEU A 223 -4.96 -13.48 -5.41
N ILE A 224 -5.38 -13.30 -4.16
CA ILE A 224 -6.80 -13.16 -3.81
C ILE A 224 -7.41 -11.95 -4.52
N VAL A 225 -6.79 -10.78 -4.42
CA VAL A 225 -7.29 -9.55 -5.08
C VAL A 225 -7.35 -9.76 -6.58
N LYS A 226 -6.31 -10.31 -7.20
CA LYS A 226 -6.28 -10.56 -8.65
C LYS A 226 -7.40 -11.52 -9.09
N ILE A 227 -7.60 -12.63 -8.39
CA ILE A 227 -8.64 -13.61 -8.71
C ILE A 227 -10.03 -12.97 -8.56
N PHE A 228 -10.29 -12.26 -7.45
CA PHE A 228 -11.61 -11.67 -7.21
C PHE A 228 -11.89 -10.49 -8.15
N ALA A 229 -10.88 -9.70 -8.50
CA ALA A 229 -11.01 -8.57 -9.43
C ALA A 229 -11.33 -9.00 -10.87
N SER A 230 -10.86 -10.18 -11.26
CA SER A 230 -11.04 -10.72 -12.64
C SER A 230 -11.98 -11.93 -12.73
N PHE A 231 -12.68 -12.27 -11.65
CA PHE A 231 -13.54 -13.45 -11.56
C PHE A 231 -14.55 -13.57 -12.71
N THR A 232 -15.13 -12.45 -13.12
CA THR A 232 -16.15 -12.39 -14.20
C THR A 232 -15.58 -12.14 -15.58
N THR A 233 -14.28 -11.86 -15.70
CA THR A 233 -13.66 -11.37 -16.96
C THR A 233 -12.52 -12.25 -17.48
N GLY A 234 -12.22 -13.36 -16.80
CA GLY A 234 -11.28 -14.38 -17.29
C GLY A 234 -9.79 -14.05 -17.06
N GLY A 235 -9.46 -13.08 -16.21
CA GLY A 235 -8.11 -12.90 -15.65
C GLY A 235 -7.21 -11.84 -16.30
N ASN A 236 -7.52 -11.36 -17.49
CA ASN A 236 -6.75 -10.35 -18.20
C ASN A 236 -7.35 -8.93 -18.15
N TYR A 237 -8.47 -8.74 -17.50
CA TYR A 237 -9.16 -7.47 -17.34
C TYR A 237 -9.86 -7.42 -15.99
N GLU A 238 -9.27 -6.72 -15.04
CA GLU A 238 -9.81 -6.60 -13.68
C GLU A 238 -10.90 -5.52 -13.62
N THR A 239 -12.08 -5.86 -13.11
CA THR A 239 -13.26 -4.98 -13.12
C THR A 239 -13.91 -4.79 -11.77
N VAL A 240 -13.67 -5.68 -10.80
CA VAL A 240 -14.39 -5.71 -9.53
C VAL A 240 -13.46 -5.38 -8.36
N GLY A 241 -13.96 -4.63 -7.38
CA GLY A 241 -13.21 -4.19 -6.21
C GLY A 241 -12.50 -2.86 -6.43
N TYR A 242 -11.54 -2.55 -5.57
CA TYR A 242 -10.93 -1.23 -5.45
C TYR A 242 -9.41 -1.26 -5.68
N GLY A 243 -8.89 -2.31 -6.26
CA GLY A 243 -7.47 -2.52 -6.50
C GLY A 243 -6.70 -2.99 -5.26
N TYR A 244 -5.37 -2.86 -5.34
CA TYR A 244 -4.45 -3.29 -4.28
C TYR A 244 -4.39 -2.31 -3.10
N GLY A 245 -4.90 -1.10 -3.28
CA GLY A 245 -5.15 -0.11 -2.25
C GLY A 245 -3.95 0.77 -1.88
N PRO A 246 -4.10 1.57 -0.81
CA PRO A 246 -3.07 2.49 -0.35
C PRO A 246 -1.91 1.75 0.32
N GLY A 247 -0.69 2.28 0.12
CA GLY A 247 0.47 1.94 0.93
C GLY A 247 0.30 2.47 2.35
N VAL A 248 0.54 1.62 3.34
CA VAL A 248 0.44 1.95 4.77
C VAL A 248 1.62 1.33 5.52
N GLY A 249 2.16 2.07 6.47
CA GLY A 249 3.25 1.63 7.34
C GLY A 249 3.54 2.62 8.45
N GLU A 250 4.33 2.22 9.44
CA GLU A 250 4.72 3.08 10.56
C GLU A 250 5.49 4.32 10.04
N GLY A 251 4.93 5.51 10.25
CA GLY A 251 5.55 6.78 9.84
C GLY A 251 5.50 7.08 8.33
N TYR A 252 4.79 6.28 7.53
CA TYR A 252 4.59 6.58 6.11
C TYR A 252 3.54 7.67 5.95
N ASP A 253 3.85 8.69 5.15
CA ASP A 253 3.13 9.97 5.11
C ASP A 253 2.41 10.28 3.78
N LYS A 254 2.40 9.34 2.83
CA LYS A 254 1.77 9.53 1.51
C LYS A 254 0.59 8.59 1.30
N ILE A 255 -0.36 9.00 0.49
CA ILE A 255 -1.47 8.16 0.04
C ILE A 255 -1.24 7.80 -1.42
N VAL A 256 -0.69 6.62 -1.65
CA VAL A 256 -0.43 6.06 -2.98
C VAL A 256 -1.15 4.72 -3.08
N ASN A 257 -2.21 4.69 -3.91
CA ASN A 257 -2.97 3.48 -4.17
C ASN A 257 -2.43 2.76 -5.40
N ILE A 258 -2.25 1.46 -5.29
CA ILE A 258 -1.82 0.62 -6.40
C ILE A 258 -3.01 -0.06 -7.07
N VAL A 259 -2.98 -0.05 -8.40
CA VAL A 259 -3.84 -0.88 -9.25
C VAL A 259 -2.97 -1.77 -10.14
N SER A 260 -3.50 -2.89 -10.61
CA SER A 260 -2.79 -3.76 -11.55
C SER A 260 -2.65 -3.09 -12.92
N ARG A 261 -1.64 -3.50 -13.69
CA ARG A 261 -1.53 -3.12 -15.10
C ARG A 261 -2.69 -3.62 -15.96
N ALA A 262 -3.33 -4.73 -15.52
CA ALA A 262 -4.51 -5.32 -16.14
C ALA A 262 -5.83 -4.72 -15.62
N SER A 263 -5.78 -3.72 -14.74
CA SER A 263 -7.00 -3.08 -14.21
C SER A 263 -7.70 -2.28 -15.30
N GLY A 264 -8.99 -2.53 -15.46
CA GLY A 264 -9.87 -1.82 -16.37
C GLY A 264 -10.50 -0.58 -15.74
N ALA A 265 -11.13 0.24 -16.56
CA ALA A 265 -11.75 1.49 -16.15
C ALA A 265 -12.74 1.34 -14.96
N PRO A 266 -13.57 0.30 -14.86
CA PRO A 266 -14.47 0.13 -13.71
C PRO A 266 -13.72 0.01 -12.38
N LEU A 267 -12.67 -0.83 -12.31
CA LEU A 267 -11.90 -1.00 -11.09
C LEU A 267 -11.09 0.27 -10.74
N ILE A 268 -10.48 0.91 -11.74
CA ILE A 268 -9.69 2.14 -11.53
C ILE A 268 -10.58 3.27 -11.03
N CYS A 269 -11.82 3.37 -11.53
CA CYS A 269 -12.83 4.29 -11.01
C CYS A 269 -13.05 4.09 -9.50
N GLU A 270 -13.21 2.86 -9.05
CA GLU A 270 -13.37 2.53 -7.63
C GLU A 270 -12.08 2.77 -6.83
N ALA A 271 -10.91 2.52 -7.43
CA ALA A 271 -9.62 2.81 -6.80
C ALA A 271 -9.40 4.32 -6.58
N LEU A 272 -9.85 5.17 -7.52
CA LEU A 272 -9.85 6.63 -7.35
C LEU A 272 -10.73 7.04 -6.16
N LYS A 273 -11.95 6.48 -6.07
CA LYS A 273 -12.84 6.71 -4.93
C LYS A 273 -12.22 6.24 -3.61
N TYR A 274 -11.57 5.08 -3.61
CA TYR A 274 -10.88 4.54 -2.44
C TYR A 274 -9.73 5.46 -1.99
N CYS A 275 -8.94 5.97 -2.93
CA CYS A 275 -7.89 6.93 -2.66
C CYS A 275 -8.46 8.23 -2.07
N ALA A 276 -9.55 8.75 -2.62
CA ALA A 276 -10.24 9.94 -2.12
C ALA A 276 -10.80 9.74 -0.68
N ILE A 277 -11.39 8.58 -0.40
CA ILE A 277 -11.84 8.21 0.96
C ILE A 277 -10.66 8.18 1.93
N SER A 278 -9.54 7.57 1.53
CA SER A 278 -8.33 7.48 2.35
C SER A 278 -7.76 8.87 2.67
N ALA A 279 -7.73 9.76 1.68
CA ALA A 279 -7.26 11.15 1.86
C ALA A 279 -8.21 11.98 2.73
N LYS A 280 -9.51 11.96 2.43
CA LYS A 280 -10.55 12.71 3.14
C LYS A 280 -10.61 12.33 4.62
N ASN A 281 -10.47 11.05 4.92
CA ASN A 281 -10.55 10.51 6.27
C ASN A 281 -9.19 10.37 6.97
N ASN A 282 -8.17 11.09 6.48
CA ASN A 282 -6.85 11.19 7.11
C ASN A 282 -6.21 9.84 7.44
N LEU A 283 -6.14 8.91 6.46
CA LEU A 283 -5.55 7.58 6.64
C LEU A 283 -4.16 7.63 7.29
N VAL A 284 -3.31 8.59 6.89
CA VAL A 284 -1.96 8.76 7.45
C VAL A 284 -2.01 8.97 8.95
N GLN A 285 -2.89 9.85 9.43
CA GLN A 285 -3.05 10.10 10.85
C GLN A 285 -3.61 8.88 11.59
N LEU A 286 -4.61 8.22 11.02
CA LEU A 286 -5.18 6.99 11.59
C LEU A 286 -4.11 5.89 11.74
N ALA A 287 -3.28 5.70 10.72
CA ALA A 287 -2.18 4.73 10.78
C ALA A 287 -1.17 5.08 11.88
N ASN A 288 -0.75 6.34 11.97
CA ASN A 288 0.15 6.80 13.01
C ASN A 288 -0.44 6.60 14.41
N ASP A 289 -1.72 6.86 14.61
CA ASP A 289 -2.41 6.67 15.89
C ASP A 289 -2.51 5.18 16.25
N GLU A 290 -2.79 4.30 15.28
CA GLU A 290 -2.80 2.85 15.48
C GLU A 290 -1.42 2.33 15.88
N TYR A 291 -0.36 2.73 15.15
CA TYR A 291 1.01 2.34 15.52
C TYR A 291 1.44 2.88 16.87
N LYS A 292 1.09 4.12 17.19
CA LYS A 292 1.34 4.71 18.52
C LYS A 292 0.66 3.90 19.64
N SER A 293 -0.58 3.52 19.45
CA SER A 293 -1.35 2.70 20.38
C SER A 293 -0.75 1.30 20.52
N ALA A 294 -0.42 0.64 19.42
CA ALA A 294 0.18 -0.69 19.42
C ALA A 294 1.58 -0.69 20.07
N ASN A 295 2.40 0.34 19.80
CA ASN A 295 3.71 0.51 20.43
C ASN A 295 3.59 0.74 21.96
N ALA A 296 2.61 1.52 22.39
CA ALA A 296 2.32 1.71 23.83
C ALA A 296 1.92 0.39 24.51
N ALA A 297 1.25 -0.51 23.79
CA ALA A 297 0.92 -1.87 24.25
C ALA A 297 2.09 -2.87 24.13
N GLY A 298 3.27 -2.43 23.67
CA GLY A 298 4.48 -3.26 23.63
C GLY A 298 4.71 -4.01 22.33
N LEU A 299 4.23 -3.51 21.20
CA LEU A 299 4.41 -4.12 19.87
C LEU A 299 5.86 -4.51 19.58
N LYS A 300 6.81 -3.59 19.82
CA LYS A 300 8.24 -3.81 19.55
C LYS A 300 8.83 -4.92 20.43
N GLU A 301 8.40 -5.01 21.69
CA GLU A 301 8.83 -6.07 22.61
C GLU A 301 8.32 -7.45 22.16
N ILE A 302 7.04 -7.53 21.79
CA ILE A 302 6.41 -8.79 21.33
C ILE A 302 7.09 -9.28 20.05
N ILE A 303 7.30 -8.40 19.08
CA ILE A 303 8.03 -8.72 17.85
C ILE A 303 9.46 -9.16 18.16
N GLY A 304 10.17 -8.45 19.03
CA GLY A 304 11.54 -8.81 19.45
C GLY A 304 11.63 -10.24 19.98
N LYS A 305 10.69 -10.65 20.83
CA LYS A 305 10.63 -12.03 21.36
C LYS A 305 10.40 -13.08 20.26
N ILE A 306 9.61 -12.76 19.23
CA ILE A 306 9.38 -13.65 18.10
C ILE A 306 10.66 -13.82 17.29
N LEU A 307 11.30 -12.71 16.94
CA LEU A 307 12.54 -12.71 16.15
C LEU A 307 13.71 -13.37 16.87
N GLU A 308 13.79 -13.28 18.19
CA GLU A 308 14.81 -13.96 18.98
C GLU A 308 14.68 -15.50 18.94
N LYS A 309 13.44 -16.00 18.91
CA LYS A 309 13.17 -17.45 18.86
C LYS A 309 13.55 -18.06 17.50
N ASP A 310 13.44 -17.28 16.43
CA ASP A 310 13.65 -17.75 15.05
C ASP A 310 15.08 -17.45 14.56
N LYS A 311 15.96 -16.88 15.43
CA LYS A 311 17.36 -16.70 15.08
C LYS A 311 18.05 -18.06 14.98
N PRO A 312 18.67 -18.41 13.84
CA PRO A 312 19.62 -19.49 13.82
C PRO A 312 20.77 -19.11 14.76
N ALA A 313 21.23 -20.06 15.57
CA ALA A 313 22.37 -19.87 16.47
C ALA A 313 23.66 -19.70 15.63
N ALA A 314 23.94 -18.48 15.18
CA ALA A 314 25.21 -18.13 14.55
C ALA A 314 25.47 -16.62 14.64
N SER A 315 26.71 -16.26 14.94
CA SER A 315 27.30 -14.95 15.16
C SER A 315 26.94 -13.90 14.11
N VAL A 316 26.34 -12.79 14.51
CA VAL A 316 26.16 -11.61 13.67
C VAL A 316 27.43 -10.75 13.74
N GLU A 317 28.22 -10.72 12.65
CA GLU A 317 29.22 -9.67 12.45
C GLU A 317 28.47 -8.33 12.22
N GLU A 318 28.71 -7.35 13.08
CA GLU A 318 28.28 -5.97 12.85
C GLU A 318 29.04 -5.39 11.67
N VAL A 319 28.37 -5.21 10.54
CA VAL A 319 28.94 -4.56 9.36
C VAL A 319 28.67 -3.07 9.43
N LYS A 320 29.72 -2.25 9.39
CA LYS A 320 29.59 -0.79 9.38
C LYS A 320 28.96 -0.33 8.06
N ILE A 321 27.84 0.38 8.17
CA ILE A 321 27.15 0.95 7.02
C ILE A 321 27.98 2.10 6.45
N PRO A 322 28.28 2.11 5.11
CA PRO A 322 28.94 3.23 4.46
C PRO A 322 28.15 4.52 4.54
N PRO A 323 28.79 5.70 4.32
CA PRO A 323 28.08 6.97 4.29
C PRO A 323 26.92 6.95 3.29
N LYS A 324 25.78 7.52 3.68
CA LYS A 324 24.58 7.54 2.87
C LYS A 324 24.80 8.22 1.52
N LYS A 325 24.41 7.54 0.44
CA LYS A 325 24.40 8.06 -0.94
C LYS A 325 22.99 8.01 -1.50
N VAL A 326 22.75 8.76 -2.56
CA VAL A 326 21.52 8.65 -3.35
C VAL A 326 21.58 7.34 -4.14
N VAL A 327 20.57 6.47 -3.96
CA VAL A 327 20.46 5.18 -4.63
C VAL A 327 19.30 5.23 -5.62
N THR A 328 19.60 5.01 -6.90
CA THR A 328 18.64 5.11 -8.02
C THR A 328 18.57 3.84 -8.86
N TYR A 329 19.57 2.96 -8.76
CA TYR A 329 19.64 1.74 -9.55
C TYR A 329 19.19 0.54 -8.73
N GLY A 330 18.13 -0.15 -9.20
CA GLY A 330 17.57 -1.34 -8.56
C GLY A 330 18.14 -2.64 -9.14
N ILE A 331 18.72 -3.48 -8.30
CA ILE A 331 19.24 -4.82 -8.66
C ILE A 331 18.18 -5.86 -8.29
N PRO A 332 17.44 -6.45 -9.26
CA PRO A 332 16.40 -7.44 -9.02
C PRO A 332 16.96 -8.86 -8.94
N GLY A 333 16.11 -9.83 -8.54
CA GLY A 333 16.41 -11.27 -8.57
C GLY A 333 17.05 -11.78 -7.29
N ILE A 334 16.96 -11.06 -6.19
CA ILE A 334 17.44 -11.44 -4.86
C ILE A 334 16.26 -11.90 -4.02
N ASP A 335 16.41 -13.01 -3.28
CA ASP A 335 15.35 -13.46 -2.35
C ASP A 335 15.13 -12.44 -1.23
N ILE A 336 13.88 -12.26 -0.83
CA ILE A 336 13.53 -11.28 0.21
C ILE A 336 14.22 -11.57 1.54
N LEU A 337 14.44 -12.85 1.87
CA LEU A 337 15.11 -13.27 3.10
C LEU A 337 16.63 -12.99 3.04
N GLU A 338 17.18 -12.80 1.84
CA GLU A 338 18.60 -12.55 1.61
C GLU A 338 18.93 -11.07 1.39
N LEU A 339 17.93 -10.17 1.29
CA LEU A 339 18.16 -8.75 1.01
C LEU A 339 19.11 -8.07 1.99
N GLU A 340 18.94 -8.31 3.30
CA GLU A 340 19.82 -7.72 4.30
C GLU A 340 21.24 -8.25 4.21
N ASN A 341 21.41 -9.54 3.92
CA ASN A 341 22.71 -10.16 3.73
C ASN A 341 23.39 -9.62 2.46
N ALA A 342 22.63 -9.44 1.39
CA ALA A 342 23.12 -8.83 0.16
C ALA A 342 23.60 -7.39 0.38
N CYS A 343 22.83 -6.57 1.11
CA CYS A 343 23.26 -5.23 1.50
C CYS A 343 24.53 -5.26 2.38
N LYS A 344 24.61 -6.16 3.36
CA LYS A 344 25.80 -6.31 4.22
C LYS A 344 27.07 -6.66 3.43
N VAL A 345 26.94 -7.47 2.39
CA VAL A 345 28.07 -7.80 1.49
C VAL A 345 28.56 -6.53 0.77
N LEU A 346 27.65 -5.73 0.25
CA LEU A 346 27.99 -4.47 -0.40
C LEU A 346 28.60 -3.45 0.57
N TRP A 347 28.06 -3.34 1.80
CA TRP A 347 28.60 -2.45 2.83
C TRP A 347 30.03 -2.84 3.25
N LYS A 348 30.36 -4.13 3.32
CA LYS A 348 31.72 -4.61 3.59
C LYS A 348 32.73 -4.11 2.56
N GLU A 349 32.30 -3.95 1.32
CA GLU A 349 33.12 -3.43 0.21
C GLU A 349 32.98 -1.90 0.03
N GLY A 350 32.32 -1.22 0.98
CA GLY A 350 32.16 0.23 0.99
C GLY A 350 31.09 0.79 0.05
N ILE A 351 30.27 -0.07 -0.56
CA ILE A 351 29.17 0.32 -1.44
C ILE A 351 27.92 0.54 -0.58
N TYR A 352 27.42 1.80 -0.56
CA TYR A 352 26.15 2.09 0.11
C TYR A 352 24.99 1.48 -0.67
N SER A 353 24.14 0.76 0.03
CA SER A 353 22.94 0.12 -0.56
C SER A 353 21.78 0.12 0.41
N GLU A 354 20.58 0.14 -0.15
CA GLU A 354 19.32 0.03 0.57
C GLU A 354 18.51 -1.15 0.01
N SER A 355 17.74 -1.81 0.88
CA SER A 355 16.79 -2.83 0.44
C SER A 355 15.47 -2.15 0.05
N GLY A 356 14.82 -2.62 -1.01
CA GLY A 356 13.58 -2.09 -1.51
C GLY A 356 12.73 -3.13 -2.22
N MET A 357 11.58 -2.69 -2.74
CA MET A 357 10.68 -3.50 -3.56
C MET A 357 10.51 -2.85 -4.92
N GLY A 358 10.86 -3.58 -5.96
CA GLY A 358 10.61 -3.19 -7.35
C GLY A 358 9.36 -3.87 -7.94
N CYS A 359 9.06 -3.57 -9.21
CA CYS A 359 7.92 -4.13 -9.94
C CYS A 359 7.88 -5.66 -9.98
N THR A 360 9.04 -6.30 -9.97
CA THR A 360 9.19 -7.75 -10.15
C THR A 360 9.56 -8.47 -8.87
N GLY A 361 9.59 -7.77 -7.73
CA GLY A 361 9.95 -8.33 -6.44
C GLY A 361 11.03 -7.55 -5.69
N PRO A 362 11.69 -8.20 -4.71
CA PRO A 362 12.74 -7.60 -3.91
C PRO A 362 13.92 -7.09 -4.75
N ILE A 363 14.44 -5.91 -4.41
CA ILE A 363 15.60 -5.31 -5.06
C ILE A 363 16.57 -4.77 -4.03
N VAL A 364 17.85 -4.74 -4.39
CA VAL A 364 18.87 -3.95 -3.71
C VAL A 364 19.11 -2.69 -4.51
N LEU A 365 18.95 -1.54 -3.86
CA LEU A 365 19.14 -0.22 -4.44
C LEU A 365 20.59 0.23 -4.21
N VAL A 366 21.25 0.72 -5.26
CA VAL A 366 22.61 1.27 -5.22
C VAL A 366 22.69 2.55 -6.05
N SER A 367 23.78 3.31 -5.91
CA SER A 367 24.02 4.43 -6.82
C SER A 367 24.32 3.90 -8.24
N GLU A 368 23.94 4.67 -9.24
CA GLU A 368 24.12 4.29 -10.65
C GLU A 368 25.61 4.06 -10.98
N GLU A 369 26.50 4.86 -10.40
CA GLU A 369 27.95 4.77 -10.56
C GLU A 369 28.54 3.44 -10.05
N GLU A 370 27.94 2.85 -9.01
CA GLU A 370 28.43 1.62 -8.37
C GLU A 370 27.65 0.37 -8.83
N SER A 371 26.66 0.54 -9.73
CA SER A 371 25.71 -0.52 -10.13
C SER A 371 26.39 -1.76 -10.71
N GLU A 372 27.36 -1.61 -11.62
CA GLU A 372 28.06 -2.72 -12.26
C GLU A 372 28.93 -3.51 -11.24
N ASN A 373 29.63 -2.78 -10.36
CA ASN A 373 30.45 -3.39 -9.32
C ASN A 373 29.57 -4.12 -8.29
N ALA A 374 28.46 -3.52 -7.89
CA ALA A 374 27.50 -4.12 -6.96
C ALA A 374 26.91 -5.43 -7.53
N VAL A 375 26.48 -5.44 -8.80
CA VAL A 375 25.97 -6.64 -9.46
C VAL A 375 27.02 -7.76 -9.47
N ASN A 376 28.25 -7.45 -9.85
CA ASN A 376 29.33 -8.43 -9.89
C ASN A 376 29.65 -9.03 -8.50
N LEU A 377 29.63 -8.19 -7.45
CA LEU A 377 29.81 -8.62 -6.07
C LEU A 377 28.68 -9.54 -5.59
N LEU A 378 27.43 -9.21 -5.91
CA LEU A 378 26.28 -10.02 -5.54
C LEU A 378 26.27 -11.38 -6.25
N ILE A 379 26.65 -11.43 -7.53
CA ILE A 379 26.81 -12.67 -8.28
C ILE A 379 27.93 -13.54 -7.65
N LYS A 380 29.09 -12.93 -7.37
CA LYS A 380 30.22 -13.62 -6.76
C LYS A 380 29.88 -14.24 -5.40
N ASN A 381 28.97 -13.62 -4.64
CA ASN A 381 28.55 -14.09 -3.33
C ASN A 381 27.26 -14.93 -3.37
N GLY A 382 26.74 -15.29 -4.55
CA GLY A 382 25.64 -16.24 -4.72
C GLY A 382 24.24 -15.65 -4.46
N PHE A 383 24.08 -14.34 -4.45
CA PHE A 383 22.77 -13.67 -4.28
C PHE A 383 22.02 -13.48 -5.60
N LYS A 384 22.69 -13.68 -6.72
CA LYS A 384 22.11 -13.53 -8.05
C LYS A 384 22.67 -14.55 -9.04
#